data_1bede1e77ea26fd3cc6244e8202d2716
#
_entry.id   1bede1e77ea26fd3cc6244e8202d2716
#
_cell.length_a   1.000
_cell.length_b   1.000
_cell.length_c   1.000
_cell.angle_alpha   90.00
_cell.angle_beta   90.00
_cell.angle_gamma   90.00
#
_symmetry.space_group_name_H-M   'P 1'
#
loop_
_entity.id
_entity.type
_entity.pdbx_description
1 polymer ?
#
loop_
_entity_poly.entity_id
_entity_poly.type
_entity_poly.pdbx_seq_one_letter_code
_entity_poly.pdbx_strand_id
1 'polypeptide(L)'
;MKGLQFFGNRVEDAANAFIDVLKYSDQSVDYPDFKDIEPWPDEIINMFYVIWKNAKFSELSAIIMYTQQSSRFEEISELMLGIGLVEMRHLDKISDFLQKADPYEDYSTMNINPTIEIGSTWEQALKIALNSEIETIGHYKKIQRAIAQYEERPDYDDGNYFLEKLVADEEHHIKLLKEAMGMDKSTKGVTVIIK
;
A
#
# COMPACT_ATOMS: atom_id res chain seq x y z
N MET A 1 -41.80 6.24 -4.82
CA MET A 1 -40.62 6.67 -5.57
C MET A 1 -39.44 7.13 -4.68
N LYS A 2 -39.15 6.45 -3.55
CA LYS A 2 -37.98 6.76 -2.69
C LYS A 2 -36.80 5.78 -2.84
N GLY A 3 -36.95 4.73 -3.67
CA GLY A 3 -35.91 3.70 -3.79
C GLY A 3 -34.85 3.97 -4.86
N LEU A 4 -35.16 4.74 -5.89
CA LEU A 4 -34.21 5.01 -6.99
C LEU A 4 -33.16 6.08 -6.65
N GLN A 5 -33.45 7.01 -5.73
CA GLN A 5 -32.48 8.02 -5.28
C GLN A 5 -31.34 7.40 -4.44
N PHE A 6 -31.65 6.32 -3.72
CA PHE A 6 -30.65 5.64 -2.87
C PHE A 6 -29.58 4.86 -3.66
N PHE A 7 -29.90 4.44 -4.89
CA PHE A 7 -28.94 3.77 -5.77
C PHE A 7 -28.07 4.76 -6.58
N GLY A 8 -28.62 5.93 -6.94
CA GLY A 8 -27.88 6.98 -7.65
C GLY A 8 -26.71 7.52 -6.80
N ASN A 9 -26.97 7.85 -5.54
CA ASN A 9 -25.94 8.35 -4.64
C ASN A 9 -24.82 7.34 -4.40
N ARG A 10 -25.12 6.03 -4.32
CA ARG A 10 -24.08 5.00 -4.13
C ARG A 10 -23.14 4.84 -5.33
N VAL A 11 -23.61 5.05 -6.55
CA VAL A 11 -22.78 4.98 -7.75
C VAL A 11 -21.89 6.22 -7.88
N GLU A 12 -22.45 7.41 -7.56
CA GLU A 12 -21.67 8.65 -7.49
C GLU A 12 -20.65 8.62 -6.35
N ASP A 13 -21.03 8.13 -5.18
CA ASP A 13 -20.13 7.96 -4.04
C ASP A 13 -19.00 6.97 -4.35
N ALA A 14 -19.29 5.87 -5.03
CA ALA A 14 -18.28 4.90 -5.47
C ALA A 14 -17.35 5.48 -6.55
N ALA A 15 -17.88 6.25 -7.50
CA ALA A 15 -17.07 6.91 -8.52
C ALA A 15 -16.18 8.00 -7.91
N ASN A 16 -16.71 8.78 -6.95
CA ASN A 16 -15.96 9.79 -6.22
C ASN A 16 -14.89 9.15 -5.32
N ALA A 17 -15.21 8.05 -4.63
CA ALA A 17 -14.24 7.30 -3.83
C ALA A 17 -13.09 6.75 -4.72
N PHE A 18 -13.40 6.27 -5.92
CA PHE A 18 -12.38 5.80 -6.85
C PHE A 18 -11.46 6.93 -7.35
N ILE A 19 -12.01 8.13 -7.60
CA ILE A 19 -11.22 9.32 -7.98
C ILE A 19 -10.35 9.77 -6.80
N ASP A 20 -10.86 9.70 -5.58
CA ASP A 20 -10.13 10.09 -4.38
C ASP A 20 -8.93 9.18 -4.06
N VAL A 21 -8.98 7.90 -4.42
CA VAL A 21 -7.84 6.97 -4.26
C VAL A 21 -6.59 7.45 -5.01
N LEU A 22 -6.75 8.07 -6.18
CA LEU A 22 -5.62 8.62 -6.94
C LEU A 22 -4.85 9.72 -6.19
N LYS A 23 -5.45 10.37 -5.20
CA LYS A 23 -4.77 11.35 -4.34
C LYS A 23 -3.75 10.71 -3.41
N TYR A 24 -3.94 9.43 -3.11
CA TYR A 24 -3.13 8.68 -2.14
C TYR A 24 -2.05 7.82 -2.80
N SER A 25 -2.04 7.70 -4.14
CA SER A 25 -1.03 6.99 -4.92
C SER A 25 -0.16 7.99 -5.68
N ASP A 26 1.13 7.77 -5.77
CA ASP A 26 2.03 8.54 -6.61
C ASP A 26 1.70 8.34 -8.10
N GLN A 27 1.56 9.42 -8.84
CA GLN A 27 1.17 9.40 -10.25
C GLN A 27 2.36 9.59 -11.22
N SER A 28 3.57 9.68 -10.70
CA SER A 28 4.79 9.87 -11.53
C SER A 28 5.37 8.55 -12.03
N VAL A 29 5.02 7.44 -11.38
CA VAL A 29 5.46 6.09 -11.74
C VAL A 29 4.22 5.22 -11.95
N ASP A 30 4.15 4.49 -13.07
CA ASP A 30 3.07 3.55 -13.36
C ASP A 30 3.41 2.14 -12.87
N TYR A 31 2.38 1.30 -12.69
CA TYR A 31 2.61 -0.13 -12.48
C TYR A 31 3.04 -0.80 -13.79
N PRO A 32 4.06 -1.68 -13.76
CA PRO A 32 4.44 -2.42 -14.95
C PRO A 32 3.34 -3.40 -15.39
N ASP A 33 3.31 -3.67 -16.69
CA ASP A 33 2.53 -4.78 -17.24
C ASP A 33 3.45 -6.01 -17.32
N PHE A 34 3.37 -6.85 -16.31
CA PHE A 34 4.20 -8.05 -16.22
C PHE A 34 3.95 -9.00 -17.38
N LYS A 35 4.82 -8.97 -18.39
CA LYS A 35 4.83 -9.87 -19.53
C LYS A 35 6.07 -10.74 -19.46
N ASP A 36 5.94 -11.99 -19.87
CA ASP A 36 7.06 -12.91 -20.07
C ASP A 36 7.99 -13.07 -18.84
N ILE A 37 7.40 -13.07 -17.62
CA ILE A 37 8.14 -13.35 -16.38
C ILE A 37 8.45 -14.86 -16.32
N GLU A 38 9.73 -15.20 -16.21
CA GLU A 38 10.19 -16.55 -15.91
C GLU A 38 10.20 -16.79 -14.38
N PRO A 39 10.22 -18.05 -13.91
CA PRO A 39 10.35 -18.34 -12.47
C PRO A 39 11.56 -17.65 -11.85
N TRP A 40 11.34 -17.00 -10.73
CA TRP A 40 12.36 -16.28 -9.98
C TRP A 40 13.00 -17.16 -8.91
N PRO A 41 14.22 -16.82 -8.43
CA PRO A 41 14.86 -17.54 -7.34
C PRO A 41 14.00 -17.54 -6.07
N ASP A 42 13.91 -18.72 -5.42
CA ASP A 42 13.11 -18.92 -4.19
C ASP A 42 13.44 -17.90 -3.10
N GLU A 43 14.71 -17.46 -2.99
CA GLU A 43 15.12 -16.45 -2.03
C GLU A 43 14.39 -15.13 -2.26
N ILE A 44 14.31 -14.66 -3.50
CA ILE A 44 13.61 -13.42 -3.87
C ILE A 44 12.11 -13.58 -3.70
N ILE A 45 11.56 -14.70 -4.17
CA ILE A 45 10.14 -15.04 -4.02
C ILE A 45 9.73 -15.01 -2.54
N ASN A 46 10.51 -15.62 -1.65
CA ASN A 46 10.23 -15.59 -0.22
C ASN A 46 10.23 -14.17 0.36
N MET A 47 11.06 -13.26 -0.15
CA MET A 47 11.04 -11.86 0.27
C MET A 47 9.75 -11.14 -0.17
N PHE A 48 9.24 -11.43 -1.38
CA PHE A 48 7.92 -10.94 -1.81
C PHE A 48 6.78 -11.50 -0.96
N TYR A 49 6.81 -12.79 -0.58
CA TYR A 49 5.82 -13.33 0.37
C TYR A 49 5.82 -12.63 1.72
N VAL A 50 6.98 -12.22 2.20
CA VAL A 50 7.10 -11.47 3.47
C VAL A 50 6.37 -10.14 3.36
N ILE A 51 6.60 -9.36 2.30
CA ILE A 51 5.94 -8.06 2.12
C ILE A 51 4.46 -8.21 1.75
N TRP A 52 4.06 -9.28 1.09
CA TRP A 52 2.69 -9.51 0.70
C TRP A 52 1.79 -9.82 1.91
N LYS A 53 2.13 -10.85 2.71
CA LYS A 53 1.22 -11.36 3.76
C LYS A 53 1.87 -11.81 5.08
N ASN A 54 3.17 -11.97 5.14
CA ASN A 54 3.81 -12.72 6.24
C ASN A 54 4.53 -11.87 7.28
N ALA A 55 4.53 -10.55 7.16
CA ALA A 55 5.21 -9.67 8.10
C ALA A 55 4.25 -8.72 8.82
N LYS A 56 4.70 -8.17 9.93
CA LYS A 56 4.01 -7.08 10.64
C LYS A 56 3.78 -5.86 9.71
N PHE A 57 4.65 -5.66 8.76
CA PHE A 57 4.67 -4.57 7.78
C PHE A 57 4.36 -5.08 6.36
N SER A 58 3.50 -6.09 6.23
CA SER A 58 3.03 -6.57 4.94
C SER A 58 1.80 -5.77 4.50
N GLU A 59 1.53 -5.76 3.19
CA GLU A 59 0.34 -5.14 2.61
C GLU A 59 -0.94 -5.60 3.30
N LEU A 60 -1.06 -6.90 3.58
CA LEU A 60 -2.22 -7.42 4.29
C LEU A 60 -2.36 -6.83 5.70
N SER A 61 -1.25 -6.67 6.42
CA SER A 61 -1.25 -6.06 7.76
C SER A 61 -1.58 -4.57 7.69
N ALA A 62 -1.07 -3.86 6.69
CA ALA A 62 -1.35 -2.45 6.43
C ALA A 62 -2.84 -2.22 6.14
N ILE A 63 -3.45 -3.03 5.27
CA ILE A 63 -4.88 -2.97 4.96
C ILE A 63 -5.72 -3.08 6.24
N ILE A 64 -5.41 -4.05 7.11
CA ILE A 64 -6.14 -4.25 8.37
C ILE A 64 -5.93 -3.06 9.31
N MET A 65 -4.69 -2.58 9.44
CA MET A 65 -4.34 -1.42 10.27
C MET A 65 -5.12 -0.18 9.83
N TYR A 66 -5.00 0.20 8.56
CA TYR A 66 -5.63 1.39 8.00
C TYR A 66 -7.16 1.33 8.06
N THR A 67 -7.75 0.16 7.76
CA THR A 67 -9.21 -0.03 7.87
C THR A 67 -9.70 0.18 9.30
N GLN A 68 -8.98 -0.32 10.30
CA GLN A 68 -9.37 -0.17 11.69
C GLN A 68 -9.11 1.26 12.20
N GLN A 69 -8.02 1.90 11.80
CA GLN A 69 -7.74 3.31 12.14
C GLN A 69 -8.79 4.23 11.54
N SER A 70 -9.17 4.03 10.29
CA SER A 70 -10.23 4.78 9.61
C SER A 70 -11.58 4.65 10.34
N SER A 71 -11.94 3.45 10.77
CA SER A 71 -13.21 3.21 11.47
C SER A 71 -13.23 3.75 12.90
N ARG A 72 -12.07 3.88 13.54
CA ARG A 72 -11.94 4.23 14.95
C ARG A 72 -11.75 5.72 15.20
N PHE A 73 -11.07 6.42 14.28
CA PHE A 73 -10.66 7.82 14.46
C PHE A 73 -11.24 8.69 13.34
N GLU A 74 -12.32 9.40 13.66
CA GLU A 74 -13.04 10.27 12.70
C GLU A 74 -12.13 11.36 12.12
N GLU A 75 -11.19 11.88 12.93
CA GLU A 75 -10.28 12.96 12.56
C GLU A 75 -9.36 12.63 11.38
N ILE A 76 -9.03 11.35 11.21
CA ILE A 76 -8.11 10.85 10.17
C ILE A 76 -8.76 9.79 9.27
N SER A 77 -10.08 9.62 9.38
CA SER A 77 -10.81 8.52 8.73
C SER A 77 -10.61 8.48 7.21
N GLU A 78 -10.77 9.63 6.53
CA GLU A 78 -10.61 9.72 5.07
C GLU A 78 -9.18 9.40 4.64
N LEU A 79 -8.18 9.95 5.34
CA LEU A 79 -6.77 9.71 5.06
C LEU A 79 -6.42 8.22 5.19
N MET A 80 -6.80 7.60 6.31
CA MET A 80 -6.50 6.18 6.56
C MET A 80 -7.22 5.26 5.56
N LEU A 81 -8.47 5.57 5.22
CA LEU A 81 -9.20 4.81 4.21
C LEU A 81 -8.54 4.94 2.83
N GLY A 82 -8.14 6.14 2.44
CA GLY A 82 -7.51 6.41 1.16
C GLY A 82 -6.19 5.65 0.99
N ILE A 83 -5.31 5.70 1.99
CA ILE A 83 -4.06 4.93 2.01
C ILE A 83 -4.39 3.43 1.98
N GLY A 84 -5.29 2.94 2.83
CA GLY A 84 -5.66 1.52 2.89
C GLY A 84 -6.19 0.96 1.56
N LEU A 85 -6.81 1.79 0.71
CA LEU A 85 -7.23 1.39 -0.64
C LEU A 85 -6.03 1.25 -1.60
N VAL A 86 -4.99 2.05 -1.42
CA VAL A 86 -3.73 1.88 -2.19
C VAL A 86 -3.03 0.60 -1.75
N GLU A 87 -2.99 0.29 -0.44
CA GLU A 87 -2.44 -0.97 0.07
C GLU A 87 -3.16 -2.22 -0.50
N MET A 88 -4.49 -2.13 -0.70
CA MET A 88 -5.22 -3.20 -1.40
C MET A 88 -4.74 -3.36 -2.84
N ARG A 89 -4.39 -2.28 -3.53
CA ARG A 89 -3.82 -2.33 -4.87
C ARG A 89 -2.41 -2.90 -4.87
N HIS A 90 -1.57 -2.56 -3.87
CA HIS A 90 -0.25 -3.16 -3.69
C HIS A 90 -0.37 -4.67 -3.50
N LEU A 91 -1.26 -5.11 -2.60
CA LEU A 91 -1.53 -6.54 -2.37
C LEU A 91 -1.91 -7.28 -3.66
N ASP A 92 -2.82 -6.69 -4.46
CA ASP A 92 -3.27 -7.24 -5.74
C ASP A 92 -2.11 -7.34 -6.75
N LYS A 93 -1.32 -6.27 -6.89
CA LYS A 93 -0.20 -6.22 -7.83
C LYS A 93 0.95 -7.16 -7.45
N ILE A 94 1.24 -7.30 -6.16
CA ILE A 94 2.22 -8.29 -5.68
C ILE A 94 1.69 -9.73 -5.95
N SER A 95 0.38 -9.95 -5.78
CA SER A 95 -0.24 -11.24 -6.15
C SER A 95 -0.08 -11.55 -7.63
N ASP A 96 -0.37 -10.58 -8.51
CA ASP A 96 -0.20 -10.72 -9.96
C ASP A 96 1.25 -11.08 -10.35
N PHE A 97 2.22 -10.43 -9.71
CA PHE A 97 3.63 -10.73 -9.90
C PHE A 97 3.99 -12.14 -9.43
N LEU A 98 3.59 -12.50 -8.20
CA LEU A 98 3.89 -13.80 -7.60
C LEU A 98 3.30 -14.97 -8.39
N GLN A 99 2.07 -14.84 -8.91
CA GLN A 99 1.45 -15.87 -9.75
C GLN A 99 2.26 -16.17 -11.02
N LYS A 100 3.01 -15.22 -11.53
CA LYS A 100 3.85 -15.37 -12.71
C LYS A 100 5.26 -15.87 -12.35
N ALA A 101 5.83 -15.30 -11.30
CA ALA A 101 7.19 -15.58 -10.86
C ALA A 101 7.32 -16.91 -10.08
N ASP A 102 6.25 -17.38 -9.46
CA ASP A 102 6.15 -18.65 -8.72
C ASP A 102 4.85 -19.40 -9.04
N PRO A 103 4.77 -20.12 -10.16
CA PRO A 103 3.54 -20.79 -10.59
C PRO A 103 3.14 -22.00 -9.70
N TYR A 104 3.95 -22.36 -8.70
CA TYR A 104 3.72 -23.52 -7.82
C TYR A 104 3.19 -23.14 -6.44
N GLU A 105 3.03 -21.85 -6.18
CA GLU A 105 2.59 -21.38 -4.86
C GLU A 105 1.14 -21.68 -4.56
N ASP A 106 0.89 -22.15 -3.34
CA ASP A 106 -0.44 -22.27 -2.77
C ASP A 106 -0.82 -20.99 -1.99
N TYR A 107 -1.63 -20.15 -2.58
CA TYR A 107 -2.14 -18.91 -1.98
C TYR A 107 -3.17 -19.14 -0.86
N SER A 108 -3.58 -20.40 -0.61
CA SER A 108 -4.60 -20.72 0.40
C SER A 108 -4.10 -20.60 1.84
N THR A 109 -2.79 -20.66 2.07
CA THR A 109 -2.20 -20.60 3.42
C THR A 109 -1.87 -19.16 3.80
N MET A 110 -2.68 -18.54 4.66
CA MET A 110 -2.43 -17.21 5.19
C MET A 110 -2.04 -17.28 6.67
N ASN A 111 -0.82 -16.84 6.98
CA ASN A 111 -0.43 -16.56 8.36
C ASN A 111 -0.71 -15.08 8.66
N ILE A 112 -1.91 -14.77 9.12
CA ILE A 112 -2.25 -13.41 9.57
C ILE A 112 -1.52 -13.16 10.89
N ASN A 113 -0.68 -12.13 10.94
CA ASN A 113 -0.08 -11.70 12.20
C ASN A 113 -1.16 -11.08 13.10
N PRO A 114 -1.49 -11.67 14.27
CA PRO A 114 -2.55 -11.16 15.12
C PRO A 114 -2.19 -9.87 15.90
N THR A 115 -0.93 -9.42 15.83
CA THR A 115 -0.43 -8.26 16.58
C THR A 115 -0.30 -7.02 15.72
N ILE A 116 -1.44 -6.53 15.20
CA ILE A 116 -1.49 -5.25 14.49
C ILE A 116 -1.77 -4.14 15.49
N GLU A 117 -0.84 -3.19 15.60
CA GLU A 117 -1.01 -2.01 16.44
C GLU A 117 -1.86 -0.97 15.74
N ILE A 118 -2.85 -0.39 16.43
CA ILE A 118 -3.79 0.58 15.85
C ILE A 118 -3.62 1.96 16.47
N GLY A 119 -3.14 2.00 17.71
CA GLY A 119 -3.08 3.20 18.54
C GLY A 119 -4.31 3.37 19.42
N SER A 120 -4.16 4.19 20.45
CA SER A 120 -5.25 4.56 21.39
C SER A 120 -5.83 5.93 21.09
N THR A 121 -5.10 6.78 20.36
CA THR A 121 -5.53 8.10 19.87
C THR A 121 -5.15 8.24 18.39
N TRP A 122 -5.75 9.20 17.70
CA TRP A 122 -5.47 9.43 16.29
C TRP A 122 -4.01 9.89 16.05
N GLU A 123 -3.38 10.61 16.99
CA GLU A 123 -1.97 11.00 16.87
C GLU A 123 -1.03 9.79 17.02
N GLN A 124 -1.40 8.83 17.87
CA GLN A 124 -0.67 7.56 17.96
C GLN A 124 -0.85 6.73 16.68
N ALA A 125 -2.07 6.69 16.13
CA ALA A 125 -2.36 6.01 14.87
C ALA A 125 -1.51 6.54 13.72
N LEU A 126 -1.41 7.88 13.56
CA LEU A 126 -0.53 8.50 12.56
C LEU A 126 0.95 8.12 12.73
N LYS A 127 1.44 8.06 13.97
CA LYS A 127 2.85 7.65 14.24
C LYS A 127 3.10 6.19 13.90
N ILE A 128 2.14 5.32 14.21
CA ILE A 128 2.23 3.89 13.90
C ILE A 128 2.22 3.71 12.38
N ALA A 129 1.29 4.37 11.67
CA ALA A 129 1.22 4.37 10.23
C ALA A 129 2.53 4.86 9.60
N LEU A 130 3.04 6.03 10.02
CA LEU A 130 4.30 6.58 9.52
C LEU A 130 5.49 5.60 9.68
N ASN A 131 5.58 4.93 10.82
CA ASN A 131 6.64 3.95 11.07
C ASN A 131 6.45 2.70 10.17
N SER A 132 5.21 2.27 9.95
CA SER A 132 4.91 1.16 9.04
C SER A 132 5.42 1.44 7.63
N GLU A 133 5.10 2.61 7.05
CA GLU A 133 5.55 2.99 5.71
C GLU A 133 7.08 3.01 5.59
N ILE A 134 7.77 3.60 6.59
CA ILE A 134 9.23 3.64 6.60
C ILE A 134 9.85 2.23 6.61
N GLU A 135 9.28 1.31 7.38
CA GLU A 135 9.76 -0.07 7.45
C GLU A 135 9.44 -0.83 6.15
N THR A 136 8.26 -0.61 5.55
CA THR A 136 7.86 -1.19 4.26
C THR A 136 8.83 -0.79 3.15
N ILE A 137 9.17 0.49 3.02
CA ILE A 137 10.22 0.97 2.09
C ILE A 137 11.54 0.24 2.33
N GLY A 138 11.90 0.03 3.60
CA GLY A 138 13.12 -0.71 3.97
C GLY A 138 13.12 -2.14 3.41
N HIS A 139 11.96 -2.81 3.41
CA HIS A 139 11.79 -4.15 2.85
C HIS A 139 11.87 -4.13 1.31
N TYR A 140 11.19 -3.22 0.62
CA TYR A 140 11.28 -3.09 -0.84
C TYR A 140 12.73 -2.86 -1.31
N LYS A 141 13.45 -1.96 -0.64
CA LYS A 141 14.87 -1.70 -0.92
C LYS A 141 15.79 -2.90 -0.62
N LYS A 142 15.42 -3.81 0.29
CA LYS A 142 16.14 -5.06 0.50
C LYS A 142 15.94 -6.01 -0.69
N ILE A 143 14.72 -6.12 -1.23
CA ILE A 143 14.44 -6.95 -2.41
C ILE A 143 15.22 -6.44 -3.61
N GLN A 144 15.21 -5.13 -3.88
CA GLN A 144 16.01 -4.52 -4.97
C GLN A 144 17.50 -4.86 -4.86
N ARG A 145 18.07 -4.76 -3.64
CA ARG A 145 19.48 -5.15 -3.42
C ARG A 145 19.74 -6.64 -3.60
N ALA A 146 18.76 -7.48 -3.30
CA ALA A 146 18.89 -8.93 -3.52
C ALA A 146 18.83 -9.26 -5.02
N ILE A 147 17.90 -8.65 -5.77
CA ILE A 147 17.82 -8.80 -7.24
C ILE A 147 19.14 -8.41 -7.90
N ALA A 148 19.77 -7.33 -7.46
CA ALA A 148 21.04 -6.83 -8.03
C ALA A 148 22.24 -7.77 -7.81
N GLN A 149 22.09 -8.87 -7.06
CA GLN A 149 23.14 -9.89 -6.88
C GLN A 149 23.05 -11.04 -7.91
N TYR A 150 21.98 -11.10 -8.68
CA TYR A 150 21.78 -12.09 -9.72
C TYR A 150 22.25 -11.56 -11.09
N GLU A 151 22.51 -12.47 -12.02
CA GLU A 151 22.81 -12.10 -13.42
C GLU A 151 21.65 -11.32 -14.02
N GLU A 152 21.95 -10.34 -14.87
CA GLU A 152 20.94 -9.50 -15.51
C GLU A 152 19.96 -10.33 -16.34
N ARG A 153 18.68 -10.13 -16.08
CA ARG A 153 17.55 -10.65 -16.84
C ARG A 153 16.55 -9.52 -17.12
N PRO A 154 15.90 -9.48 -18.30
CA PRO A 154 14.94 -8.40 -18.61
C PRO A 154 13.79 -8.28 -17.63
N ASP A 155 13.27 -9.42 -17.12
CA ASP A 155 12.17 -9.42 -16.14
C ASP A 155 12.60 -8.96 -14.74
N TYR A 156 13.91 -8.90 -14.44
CA TYR A 156 14.43 -8.29 -13.21
C TYR A 156 14.32 -6.75 -13.26
N ASP A 157 14.44 -6.16 -14.44
CA ASP A 157 14.20 -4.72 -14.62
C ASP A 157 12.74 -4.38 -14.38
N ASP A 158 11.80 -5.20 -14.86
CA ASP A 158 10.37 -5.05 -14.58
C ASP A 158 10.07 -5.18 -13.07
N GLY A 159 10.69 -6.14 -12.39
CA GLY A 159 10.57 -6.31 -10.94
C GLY A 159 11.15 -5.15 -10.15
N ASN A 160 12.29 -4.61 -10.56
CA ASN A 160 12.88 -3.41 -9.95
C ASN A 160 11.99 -2.19 -10.17
N TYR A 161 11.47 -1.98 -11.39
CA TYR A 161 10.54 -0.91 -11.71
C TYR A 161 9.24 -1.00 -10.90
N PHE A 162 8.74 -2.24 -10.71
CA PHE A 162 7.60 -2.48 -9.83
C PHE A 162 7.88 -2.05 -8.38
N LEU A 163 9.04 -2.43 -7.84
CA LEU A 163 9.45 -2.03 -6.49
C LEU A 163 9.66 -0.50 -6.38
N GLU A 164 10.12 0.16 -7.45
CA GLU A 164 10.18 1.63 -7.50
C GLU A 164 8.80 2.26 -7.40
N LYS A 165 7.79 1.70 -8.09
CA LYS A 165 6.41 2.17 -7.98
C LYS A 165 5.86 2.01 -6.56
N LEU A 166 6.08 0.85 -5.93
CA LEU A 166 5.66 0.62 -4.55
C LEU A 166 6.35 1.62 -3.60
N VAL A 167 7.66 1.82 -3.74
CA VAL A 167 8.41 2.82 -2.94
C VAL A 167 7.88 4.24 -3.15
N ALA A 168 7.52 4.62 -4.37
CA ALA A 168 6.98 5.96 -4.66
C ALA A 168 5.62 6.18 -3.96
N ASP A 169 4.76 5.16 -3.94
CA ASP A 169 3.49 5.23 -3.21
C ASP A 169 3.71 5.37 -1.71
N GLU A 170 4.62 4.58 -1.09
CA GLU A 170 4.90 4.70 0.35
C GLU A 170 5.56 6.03 0.71
N GLU A 171 6.43 6.58 -0.14
CA GLU A 171 7.00 7.91 0.07
C GLU A 171 5.90 8.99 -0.01
N HIS A 172 4.89 8.80 -0.87
CA HIS A 172 3.72 9.67 -0.92
C HIS A 172 2.85 9.53 0.33
N HIS A 173 2.59 8.31 0.82
CA HIS A 173 1.89 8.07 2.09
C HIS A 173 2.61 8.75 3.26
N ILE A 174 3.94 8.60 3.36
CA ILE A 174 4.76 9.28 4.38
C ILE A 174 4.56 10.80 4.34
N LYS A 175 4.52 11.39 3.14
CA LYS A 175 4.27 12.83 2.98
C LYS A 175 2.89 13.20 3.53
N LEU A 176 1.83 12.51 3.13
CA LEU A 176 0.46 12.76 3.60
C LEU A 176 0.33 12.61 5.12
N LEU A 177 0.92 11.56 5.69
CA LEU A 177 0.94 11.33 7.14
C LEU A 177 1.66 12.45 7.89
N LYS A 178 2.82 12.92 7.39
CA LYS A 178 3.55 14.06 7.98
C LYS A 178 2.76 15.36 7.88
N GLU A 179 2.07 15.61 6.77
CA GLU A 179 1.18 16.75 6.61
C GLU A 179 0.03 16.72 7.65
N ALA A 180 -0.62 15.56 7.83
CA ALA A 180 -1.66 15.38 8.84
C ALA A 180 -1.15 15.57 10.28
N MET A 181 0.12 15.25 10.54
CA MET A 181 0.79 15.50 11.83
C MET A 181 1.25 16.96 12.01
N GLY A 182 1.08 17.83 11.01
CA GLY A 182 1.59 19.20 11.02
C GLY A 182 3.12 19.31 10.98
N MET A 183 3.80 18.26 10.54
CA MET A 183 5.27 18.19 10.49
C MET A 183 5.86 18.82 9.23
N ASP A 184 5.06 18.97 8.16
CA ASP A 184 5.49 19.61 6.93
C ASP A 184 5.15 21.11 6.95
N LYS A 185 6.16 21.95 7.14
CA LYS A 185 6.03 23.41 7.11
C LYS A 185 6.17 24.00 5.69
N SER A 186 6.35 23.17 4.66
CA SER A 186 6.68 23.63 3.30
C SER A 186 5.45 23.97 2.44
N THR A 187 4.26 23.54 2.81
CA THR A 187 3.01 23.85 2.11
C THR A 187 2.22 24.95 2.81
N LYS A 188 2.63 26.20 2.61
CA LYS A 188 1.75 27.35 2.83
C LYS A 188 0.59 27.27 1.83
N GLY A 189 -0.58 26.77 2.27
CA GLY A 189 -1.80 26.96 1.49
C GLY A 189 -2.83 25.84 1.47
N VAL A 190 -2.67 24.72 2.17
CA VAL A 190 -3.75 23.75 2.32
C VAL A 190 -4.28 23.82 3.74
N THR A 191 -5.40 24.50 3.93
CA THR A 191 -6.16 24.46 5.18
C THR A 191 -6.87 23.12 5.23
N VAL A 192 -6.32 22.16 5.98
CA VAL A 192 -7.10 20.98 6.40
C VAL A 192 -8.16 21.49 7.35
N ILE A 193 -9.37 21.62 6.86
CA ILE A 193 -10.54 21.92 7.70
C ILE A 193 -10.88 20.62 8.43
N ILE A 194 -10.31 20.45 9.61
CA ILE A 194 -10.79 19.47 10.57
C ILE A 194 -12.13 20.02 11.07
N LYS A 195 -13.22 19.40 10.65
CA LYS A 195 -14.55 19.62 11.21
C LYS A 195 -14.86 18.57 12.23
#